data_dced4075d6b3d4bf4bb085672b8c43ec
#
_entry.id   dced4075d6b3d4bf4bb085672b8c43ec
#
_cell.length_a   1.000
_cell.length_b   1.000
_cell.length_c   1.000
_cell.angle_alpha   90.00
_cell.angle_beta   90.00
_cell.angle_gamma   90.00
#
_symmetry.space_group_name_H-M   'P 1'
#
loop_
_entity.id
_entity.type
_entity.pdbx_description
1 polymer ?
#
loop_
_entity_poly.entity_id
_entity_poly.type
_entity_poly.pdbx_seq_one_letter_code
_entity_poly.pdbx_strand_id
1 'polypeptide(L)'
;TASAVCLIEDRKIEYKAIGKDVFIFYTNYKLVKLNNDRGIEMYNKIYVPVYSNNEITDIKARTILKSGKVIDVPASKIKDIQEEGAKYKIFAMEGVEKGAEIEYTYTVKKPVTISGIEMFQNGVVPTQQAFFTLIAIENLRFSAKGHNGFAVSTDSLINNRRVIVGYSENIDAIDEEKYSFRAPMLQRVEYNLSYNLNSNPNLRLYTWKDFAKRAYEVYTTRTSKEEKAVDNYLKQLKLDKNADEARQILQIEDYVKSTVNSDENVVGEDVENLEKAIKTKNTNRSGIVKLLVTIFDKAGINYQLVFPSNRNIVPIVEEVEIWNSVEEVIFYFPNTKKFIAP
;
A
#
# COMPACT_ATOMS: atom_id res chain seq x y z
N THR A 1 -22.70 20.24 -12.70
CA THR A 1 -22.21 20.76 -11.39
C THR A 1 -22.09 19.57 -10.44
N ALA A 2 -20.93 19.38 -9.82
CA ALA A 2 -20.69 18.29 -8.88
C ALA A 2 -21.69 18.36 -7.69
N SER A 3 -22.11 17.20 -7.19
CA SER A 3 -23.06 17.10 -6.08
C SER A 3 -22.52 17.65 -4.77
N ALA A 4 -21.21 17.54 -4.57
CA ALA A 4 -20.46 18.16 -3.49
C ALA A 4 -19.08 18.60 -4.03
N VAL A 5 -18.43 19.51 -3.33
CA VAL A 5 -17.04 19.95 -3.61
C VAL A 5 -16.25 19.92 -2.30
N CYS A 6 -15.14 19.24 -2.26
CA CYS A 6 -14.20 19.31 -1.17
C CYS A 6 -13.44 20.65 -1.28
N LEU A 7 -13.72 21.59 -0.42
CA LEU A 7 -13.06 22.90 -0.42
C LEU A 7 -11.63 22.79 0.05
N ILE A 8 -11.41 22.01 1.10
CA ILE A 8 -10.08 21.75 1.69
C ILE A 8 -9.98 20.27 2.08
N GLU A 9 -8.92 19.62 1.63
CA GLU A 9 -8.46 18.33 2.15
C GLU A 9 -7.03 18.50 2.67
N ASP A 10 -6.80 18.27 3.97
CA ASP A 10 -5.47 18.35 4.57
C ASP A 10 -5.13 17.02 5.26
N ARG A 11 -4.00 16.43 4.87
CA ARG A 11 -3.47 15.21 5.47
C ARG A 11 -2.13 15.47 6.10
N LYS A 12 -2.07 15.26 7.41
CA LYS A 12 -0.84 15.39 8.17
C LYS A 12 -0.41 14.05 8.74
N ILE A 13 0.85 13.69 8.48
CA ILE A 13 1.52 12.49 8.97
C ILE A 13 2.62 12.94 9.90
N GLU A 14 2.53 12.59 11.17
CA GLU A 14 3.48 13.03 12.17
C GLU A 14 4.10 11.85 12.92
N TYR A 15 5.41 11.67 12.78
CA TYR A 15 6.20 10.69 13.51
C TYR A 15 6.60 11.27 14.86
N LYS A 16 6.08 10.69 15.95
CA LYS A 16 6.33 11.13 17.33
C LYS A 16 6.97 10.03 18.15
N ALA A 17 8.02 10.38 18.88
CA ALA A 17 8.57 9.50 19.90
C ALA A 17 7.68 9.56 21.16
N ILE A 18 7.30 8.40 21.68
CA ILE A 18 6.59 8.22 22.94
C ILE A 18 7.37 7.16 23.74
N GLY A 19 8.09 7.63 24.77
CA GLY A 19 9.01 6.76 25.48
C GLY A 19 10.16 6.30 24.59
N LYS A 20 10.30 4.99 24.37
CA LYS A 20 11.34 4.38 23.52
C LYS A 20 10.84 4.09 22.09
N ASP A 21 9.54 4.21 21.86
CA ASP A 21 8.89 3.84 20.62
C ASP A 21 8.55 5.09 19.79
N VAL A 22 8.42 4.89 18.47
CA VAL A 22 7.93 5.91 17.56
C VAL A 22 6.56 5.47 17.05
N PHE A 23 5.61 6.40 17.01
CA PHE A 23 4.28 6.21 16.47
C PHE A 23 3.99 7.22 15.37
N ILE A 24 3.07 6.89 14.50
CA ILE A 24 2.51 7.80 13.53
C ILE A 24 1.19 8.36 14.07
N PHE A 25 1.05 9.68 14.05
CA PHE A 25 -0.22 10.38 14.19
C PHE A 25 -0.66 10.85 12.81
N TYR A 26 -1.67 10.20 12.27
CA TYR A 26 -2.25 10.53 10.98
C TYR A 26 -3.50 11.35 11.20
N THR A 27 -3.47 12.61 10.77
CA THR A 27 -4.62 13.51 10.86
C THR A 27 -5.18 13.75 9.46
N ASN A 28 -6.48 13.54 9.30
CA ASN A 28 -7.23 13.87 8.10
C ASN A 28 -8.24 14.96 8.43
N TYR A 29 -8.20 16.07 7.70
CA TYR A 29 -9.15 17.17 7.79
C TYR A 29 -9.84 17.35 6.44
N LYS A 30 -11.16 17.55 6.46
CA LYS A 30 -11.95 17.87 5.27
C LYS A 30 -12.99 18.92 5.56
N LEU A 31 -13.12 19.86 4.60
CA LEU A 31 -14.19 20.82 4.50
C LEU A 31 -14.91 20.61 3.16
N VAL A 32 -16.18 20.22 3.19
CA VAL A 32 -16.93 19.82 2.00
C VAL A 32 -18.20 20.66 1.88
N LYS A 33 -18.41 21.31 0.74
CA LYS A 33 -19.63 22.06 0.41
C LYS A 33 -20.63 21.17 -0.31
N LEU A 34 -21.90 21.21 0.11
CA LEU A 34 -22.98 20.42 -0.43
C LEU A 34 -23.79 21.25 -1.44
N ASN A 35 -23.91 20.76 -2.68
CA ASN A 35 -24.53 21.51 -3.75
C ASN A 35 -25.96 21.06 -4.06
N ASN A 36 -26.35 19.82 -3.73
CA ASN A 36 -27.67 19.23 -3.98
C ASN A 36 -27.95 18.06 -3.04
N ASP A 37 -29.13 17.43 -3.18
CA ASP A 37 -29.58 16.34 -2.33
C ASP A 37 -28.67 15.11 -2.38
N ARG A 38 -28.09 14.79 -3.53
CA ARG A 38 -27.09 13.71 -3.64
C ARG A 38 -25.84 14.01 -2.81
N GLY A 39 -25.40 15.28 -2.78
CA GLY A 39 -24.30 15.71 -1.91
C GLY A 39 -24.65 15.55 -0.43
N ILE A 40 -25.91 15.84 -0.06
CA ILE A 40 -26.42 15.62 1.30
C ILE A 40 -26.41 14.13 1.63
N GLU A 41 -26.90 13.24 0.76
CA GLU A 41 -26.84 11.79 0.97
C GLU A 41 -25.43 11.26 1.17
N MET A 42 -24.46 11.78 0.43
CA MET A 42 -23.05 11.37 0.53
C MET A 42 -22.41 11.74 1.87
N TYR A 43 -22.84 12.85 2.49
CA TYR A 43 -22.16 13.42 3.67
C TYR A 43 -23.07 13.56 4.91
N ASN A 44 -24.32 13.08 4.89
CA ASN A 44 -25.19 13.06 6.07
C ASN A 44 -24.69 12.14 7.20
N LYS A 45 -23.81 11.19 6.85
CA LYS A 45 -23.10 10.30 7.78
C LYS A 45 -21.63 10.22 7.38
N ILE A 46 -20.76 10.30 8.37
CA ILE A 46 -19.33 10.14 8.17
C ILE A 46 -18.88 8.82 8.80
N TYR A 47 -18.09 8.06 8.05
CA TYR A 47 -17.51 6.80 8.44
C TYR A 47 -16.00 6.97 8.59
N VAL A 48 -15.46 6.75 9.77
CA VAL A 48 -14.02 6.74 10.04
C VAL A 48 -13.58 5.30 10.24
N PRO A 49 -12.77 4.71 9.33
CA PRO A 49 -12.37 3.32 9.44
C PRO A 49 -11.44 3.08 10.64
N VAL A 50 -11.65 1.95 11.33
CA VAL A 50 -10.85 1.51 12.47
C VAL A 50 -10.15 0.20 12.11
N TYR A 51 -8.86 0.27 11.82
CA TYR A 51 -8.04 -0.91 11.54
C TYR A 51 -7.49 -1.51 12.85
N SER A 52 -7.21 -2.82 12.82
CA SER A 52 -6.51 -3.49 13.91
C SER A 52 -5.16 -2.80 14.19
N ASN A 53 -4.81 -2.63 15.45
CA ASN A 53 -3.60 -1.93 15.92
C ASN A 53 -3.59 -0.39 15.70
N ASN A 54 -4.71 0.21 15.30
CA ASN A 54 -4.88 1.65 15.21
C ASN A 54 -5.79 2.15 16.34
N GLU A 55 -5.46 3.32 16.87
CA GLU A 55 -6.24 4.03 17.89
C GLU A 55 -6.71 5.37 17.33
N ILE A 56 -8.02 5.61 17.29
CA ILE A 56 -8.53 6.94 16.96
C ILE A 56 -8.46 7.79 18.24
N THR A 57 -7.59 8.80 18.22
CA THR A 57 -7.32 9.65 19.39
C THR A 57 -8.15 10.91 19.44
N ASP A 58 -8.68 11.37 18.31
CA ASP A 58 -9.53 12.56 18.22
C ASP A 58 -10.48 12.46 17.02
N ILE A 59 -11.72 12.91 17.21
CA ILE A 59 -12.70 13.15 16.15
C ILE A 59 -13.45 14.42 16.49
N LYS A 60 -13.52 15.37 15.53
CA LYS A 60 -14.35 16.57 15.60
C LYS A 60 -15.09 16.72 14.30
N ALA A 61 -16.34 17.10 14.38
CA ALA A 61 -17.15 17.36 13.18
C ALA A 61 -18.21 18.42 13.47
N ARG A 62 -18.55 19.19 12.45
CA ARG A 62 -19.61 20.20 12.51
C ARG A 62 -20.23 20.46 11.14
N THR A 63 -21.45 20.91 11.15
CA THR A 63 -22.13 21.45 9.98
C THR A 63 -22.14 22.99 10.08
N ILE A 64 -21.74 23.65 9.01
CA ILE A 64 -21.81 25.11 8.87
C ILE A 64 -22.95 25.39 7.89
N LEU A 65 -24.05 25.92 8.38
CA LEU A 65 -25.23 26.24 7.56
C LEU A 65 -24.94 27.43 6.63
N LYS A 66 -25.72 27.53 5.56
CA LYS A 66 -25.63 28.69 4.65
C LYS A 66 -25.83 30.04 5.37
N SER A 67 -26.55 30.04 6.49
CA SER A 67 -26.72 31.23 7.36
C SER A 67 -25.48 31.60 8.18
N GLY A 68 -24.43 30.77 8.18
CA GLY A 68 -23.26 30.90 9.06
C GLY A 68 -23.44 30.23 10.44
N LYS A 69 -24.63 29.70 10.77
CA LYS A 69 -24.82 28.96 12.02
C LYS A 69 -24.05 27.66 12.01
N VAL A 70 -23.35 27.38 13.11
CA VAL A 70 -22.55 26.17 13.31
C VAL A 70 -23.32 25.18 14.20
N ILE A 71 -23.30 23.92 13.83
CA ILE A 71 -23.87 22.80 14.58
C ILE A 71 -22.77 21.75 14.80
N ASP A 72 -22.24 21.67 16.01
CA ASP A 72 -21.21 20.70 16.35
C ASP A 72 -21.80 19.31 16.57
N VAL A 73 -21.05 18.25 16.22
CA VAL A 73 -21.37 16.88 16.54
C VAL A 73 -20.79 16.54 17.92
N PRO A 74 -21.61 16.34 18.95
CA PRO A 74 -21.11 16.00 20.28
C PRO A 74 -20.48 14.60 20.28
N ALA A 75 -19.42 14.39 21.08
CA ALA A 75 -18.72 13.12 21.16
C ALA A 75 -19.64 11.93 21.51
N SER A 76 -20.72 12.16 22.26
CA SER A 76 -21.72 11.14 22.61
C SER A 76 -22.51 10.58 21.43
N LYS A 77 -22.50 11.26 20.28
CA LYS A 77 -23.13 10.82 19.04
C LYS A 77 -22.23 10.02 18.11
N ILE A 78 -20.94 9.92 18.43
CA ILE A 78 -19.98 9.09 17.72
C ILE A 78 -20.13 7.65 18.22
N LYS A 79 -20.45 6.72 17.33
CA LYS A 79 -20.72 5.32 17.66
C LYS A 79 -19.73 4.39 16.97
N ASP A 80 -19.39 3.30 17.65
CA ASP A 80 -18.66 2.19 17.02
C ASP A 80 -19.65 1.25 16.34
N ILE A 81 -19.36 0.88 15.09
CA ILE A 81 -20.13 -0.10 14.33
C ILE A 81 -19.20 -1.11 13.66
N GLN A 82 -19.76 -2.24 13.30
CA GLN A 82 -19.07 -3.25 12.47
C GLN A 82 -20.01 -3.62 11.31
N GLU A 83 -19.53 -3.42 10.10
CA GLU A 83 -20.23 -3.76 8.86
C GLU A 83 -19.32 -4.61 7.98
N GLU A 84 -19.82 -5.74 7.46
CA GLU A 84 -19.08 -6.65 6.56
C GLU A 84 -17.66 -7.04 7.07
N GLY A 85 -17.50 -7.17 8.39
CA GLY A 85 -16.22 -7.49 9.02
C GLY A 85 -15.29 -6.31 9.29
N ALA A 86 -15.55 -5.14 8.72
CA ALA A 86 -14.80 -3.91 8.97
C ALA A 86 -15.40 -3.11 10.13
N LYS A 87 -14.54 -2.46 10.90
CA LYS A 87 -14.95 -1.61 12.04
C LYS A 87 -14.86 -0.14 11.65
N TYR A 88 -15.84 0.65 12.11
CA TYR A 88 -15.90 2.09 11.87
C TYR A 88 -16.34 2.83 13.13
N LYS A 89 -15.90 4.09 13.25
CA LYS A 89 -16.63 5.09 14.03
C LYS A 89 -17.54 5.86 13.07
N ILE A 90 -18.85 5.94 13.43
CA ILE A 90 -19.84 6.61 12.63
C ILE A 90 -20.51 7.75 13.41
N PHE A 91 -20.82 8.82 12.73
CA PHE A 91 -21.65 9.91 13.27
C PHE A 91 -22.49 10.55 12.15
N ALA A 92 -23.70 10.96 12.54
CA ALA A 92 -24.59 11.68 11.65
C ALA A 92 -24.34 13.19 11.74
N MET A 93 -24.35 13.87 10.59
CA MET A 93 -24.25 15.32 10.50
C MET A 93 -25.65 15.92 10.65
N GLU A 94 -25.84 16.81 11.61
CA GLU A 94 -27.12 17.47 11.85
C GLU A 94 -27.24 18.78 11.06
N GLY A 95 -28.47 19.16 10.69
CA GLY A 95 -28.75 20.41 10.00
C GLY A 95 -28.24 20.44 8.56
N VAL A 96 -28.05 19.30 7.93
CA VAL A 96 -27.50 19.19 6.57
C VAL A 96 -28.51 19.74 5.57
N GLU A 97 -28.12 20.75 4.82
CA GLU A 97 -28.97 21.41 3.80
C GLU A 97 -28.15 21.74 2.55
N LYS A 98 -28.82 22.04 1.45
CA LYS A 98 -28.16 22.51 0.22
C LYS A 98 -27.46 23.84 0.46
N GLY A 99 -26.14 23.87 0.19
CA GLY A 99 -25.27 25.03 0.41
C GLY A 99 -24.59 25.03 1.77
N ALA A 100 -24.90 24.09 2.66
CA ALA A 100 -24.17 23.87 3.89
C ALA A 100 -22.76 23.32 3.62
N GLU A 101 -21.89 23.48 4.59
CA GLU A 101 -20.54 22.92 4.59
C GLU A 101 -20.39 21.91 5.73
N ILE A 102 -19.80 20.78 5.42
CA ILE A 102 -19.46 19.72 6.37
C ILE A 102 -17.99 19.79 6.64
N GLU A 103 -17.64 20.04 7.89
CA GLU A 103 -16.25 20.10 8.36
C GLU A 103 -16.01 18.95 9.35
N TYR A 104 -14.99 18.16 9.10
CA TYR A 104 -14.58 17.12 10.05
C TYR A 104 -13.08 16.88 10.01
N THR A 105 -12.57 16.45 11.17
CA THR A 105 -11.20 16.00 11.33
C THR A 105 -11.17 14.78 12.24
N TYR A 106 -10.21 13.90 11.98
CA TYR A 106 -9.88 12.81 12.89
C TYR A 106 -8.39 12.55 12.91
N THR A 107 -7.90 12.07 14.05
CA THR A 107 -6.50 11.68 14.22
C THR A 107 -6.41 10.22 14.64
N VAL A 108 -5.58 9.48 13.93
CA VAL A 108 -5.30 8.06 14.18
C VAL A 108 -3.86 7.91 14.62
N LYS A 109 -3.65 7.32 15.80
CA LYS A 109 -2.35 6.82 16.24
C LYS A 109 -2.18 5.41 15.71
N LYS A 110 -1.08 5.14 15.02
CA LYS A 110 -0.79 3.83 14.42
C LYS A 110 0.69 3.46 14.57
N PRO A 111 1.03 2.16 14.47
CA PRO A 111 2.42 1.73 14.42
C PRO A 111 3.18 2.39 13.26
N VAL A 112 4.51 2.47 13.39
CA VAL A 112 5.37 3.05 12.36
C VAL A 112 5.29 2.24 11.08
N THR A 113 5.05 2.93 9.97
CA THR A 113 5.34 2.48 8.61
C THR A 113 6.46 3.34 8.04
N ILE A 114 7.31 2.74 7.22
CA ILE A 114 8.47 3.43 6.64
C ILE A 114 8.14 4.14 5.33
N SER A 115 6.98 3.87 4.75
CA SER A 115 6.53 4.42 3.47
C SER A 115 5.02 4.54 3.43
N GLY A 116 4.51 5.32 2.49
CA GLY A 116 3.08 5.45 2.26
C GLY A 116 2.76 6.15 0.94
N ILE A 117 1.50 6.01 0.55
CA ILE A 117 0.92 6.63 -0.63
C ILE A 117 -0.37 7.34 -0.20
N GLU A 118 -0.45 8.65 -0.41
CA GLU A 118 -1.62 9.47 -0.09
C GLU A 118 -2.30 9.91 -1.38
N MET A 119 -3.50 9.37 -1.64
CA MET A 119 -4.31 9.69 -2.81
C MET A 119 -5.23 10.88 -2.51
N PHE A 120 -5.06 12.00 -3.20
CA PHE A 120 -5.88 13.21 -3.02
C PHE A 120 -7.01 13.33 -4.03
N GLN A 121 -6.87 12.70 -5.18
CA GLN A 121 -7.91 12.69 -6.20
C GLN A 121 -8.82 11.46 -6.06
N ASN A 122 -10.12 11.66 -6.20
CA ASN A 122 -11.13 10.60 -6.12
C ASN A 122 -12.09 10.65 -7.33
N GLY A 123 -13.03 9.70 -7.41
CA GLY A 123 -13.93 9.56 -8.56
C GLY A 123 -15.21 10.37 -8.49
N VAL A 124 -15.51 11.02 -7.39
CA VAL A 124 -16.89 11.52 -7.17
C VAL A 124 -16.91 13.01 -6.84
N VAL A 125 -15.97 13.48 -6.04
CA VAL A 125 -15.98 14.84 -5.49
C VAL A 125 -14.70 15.56 -5.89
N PRO A 126 -14.77 16.64 -6.68
CA PRO A 126 -13.60 17.48 -6.96
C PRO A 126 -13.12 18.18 -5.70
N THR A 127 -11.83 18.44 -5.63
CA THR A 127 -11.17 19.09 -4.48
C THR A 127 -10.58 20.43 -4.93
N GLN A 128 -10.90 21.51 -4.22
CA GLN A 128 -10.36 22.83 -4.55
C GLN A 128 -8.93 23.01 -4.06
N GLN A 129 -8.65 22.62 -2.83
CA GLN A 129 -7.31 22.74 -2.22
C GLN A 129 -6.97 21.45 -1.47
N ALA A 130 -5.81 20.90 -1.75
CA ALA A 130 -5.29 19.73 -1.08
C ALA A 130 -3.91 20.02 -0.49
N PHE A 131 -3.73 19.68 0.78
CA PHE A 131 -2.49 19.86 1.52
C PHE A 131 -1.96 18.54 2.02
N PHE A 132 -0.67 18.38 1.94
CA PHE A 132 0.08 17.26 2.50
C PHE A 132 1.15 17.79 3.44
N THR A 133 1.25 17.24 4.63
CA THR A 133 2.32 17.58 5.58
C THR A 133 2.87 16.30 6.21
N LEU A 134 4.17 16.05 6.02
CA LEU A 134 4.88 15.01 6.74
C LEU A 134 5.85 15.68 7.73
N ILE A 135 5.71 15.34 9.01
CA ILE A 135 6.58 15.83 10.08
C ILE A 135 7.25 14.62 10.73
N ALA A 136 8.55 14.62 10.79
CA ALA A 136 9.32 13.57 11.45
C ALA A 136 10.25 14.13 12.53
N ILE A 137 10.72 13.25 13.41
CA ILE A 137 11.80 13.59 14.36
C ILE A 137 13.09 13.84 13.58
N GLU A 138 13.98 14.63 14.12
CA GLU A 138 15.17 15.18 13.46
C GLU A 138 16.03 14.12 12.75
N ASN A 139 16.17 12.95 13.36
CA ASN A 139 17.00 11.86 12.85
C ASN A 139 16.35 10.99 11.77
N LEU A 140 15.06 11.14 11.48
CA LEU A 140 14.36 10.38 10.43
C LEU A 140 14.14 11.28 9.20
N ARG A 141 14.92 11.05 8.16
CA ARG A 141 14.84 11.79 6.91
C ARG A 141 14.04 11.02 5.89
N PHE A 142 12.99 11.65 5.36
CA PHE A 142 12.12 11.09 4.32
C PHE A 142 12.43 11.70 2.96
N SER A 143 12.17 10.92 1.91
CA SER A 143 11.96 11.40 0.54
C SER A 143 10.48 11.35 0.24
N ALA A 144 9.98 12.32 -0.51
CA ALA A 144 8.61 12.33 -1.00
C ALA A 144 8.56 12.84 -2.43
N LYS A 145 7.58 12.37 -3.21
CA LYS A 145 7.32 12.77 -4.58
C LYS A 145 5.82 12.94 -4.81
N GLY A 146 5.45 14.06 -5.39
CA GLY A 146 4.10 14.30 -5.89
C GLY A 146 3.96 13.81 -7.34
N HIS A 147 2.78 13.36 -7.67
CA HIS A 147 2.45 12.82 -8.98
C HIS A 147 1.22 13.50 -9.59
N ASN A 148 1.21 13.56 -10.92
CA ASN A 148 0.09 14.07 -11.71
C ASN A 148 -0.31 15.52 -11.37
N GLY A 149 0.68 16.37 -11.06
CA GLY A 149 0.47 17.79 -10.74
C GLY A 149 0.47 18.14 -9.26
N PHE A 150 0.54 17.16 -8.36
CA PHE A 150 0.70 17.46 -6.93
C PHE A 150 2.13 17.91 -6.64
N ALA A 151 2.32 19.15 -6.20
CA ALA A 151 3.63 19.70 -5.85
C ALA A 151 4.06 19.27 -4.44
N VAL A 152 5.34 18.91 -4.27
CA VAL A 152 5.90 18.52 -2.97
C VAL A 152 7.26 19.20 -2.76
N SER A 153 7.51 19.73 -1.57
CA SER A 153 8.80 20.33 -1.20
C SER A 153 9.86 19.26 -0.94
N THR A 154 11.11 19.68 -0.94
CA THR A 154 12.18 18.88 -0.35
C THR A 154 12.09 18.85 1.18
N ASP A 155 12.76 17.86 1.80
CA ASP A 155 12.85 17.75 3.26
C ASP A 155 13.62 18.95 3.85
N SER A 156 13.05 19.58 4.84
CA SER A 156 13.59 20.75 5.54
C SER A 156 13.63 20.51 7.05
N LEU A 157 14.64 21.05 7.73
CA LEU A 157 14.75 21.00 9.19
C LEU A 157 14.19 22.31 9.78
N ILE A 158 13.06 22.23 10.48
CA ILE A 158 12.37 23.37 11.10
C ILE A 158 12.14 23.06 12.57
N ASN A 159 12.70 23.85 13.49
CA ASN A 159 12.55 23.66 14.94
C ASN A 159 12.86 22.21 15.39
N ASN A 160 13.98 21.64 14.93
CA ASN A 160 14.43 20.26 15.20
C ASN A 160 13.43 19.18 14.74
N ARG A 161 12.59 19.49 13.75
CA ARG A 161 11.68 18.56 13.11
C ARG A 161 11.93 18.55 11.60
N ARG A 162 11.93 17.39 11.01
CA ARG A 162 11.94 17.23 9.55
C ARG A 162 10.56 17.50 9.03
N VAL A 163 10.44 18.33 8.01
CA VAL A 163 9.15 18.74 7.44
C VAL A 163 9.19 18.66 5.93
N ILE A 164 8.21 17.99 5.36
CA ILE A 164 7.90 18.00 3.93
C ILE A 164 6.47 18.48 3.80
N VAL A 165 6.23 19.43 2.91
CA VAL A 165 4.89 19.94 2.60
C VAL A 165 4.56 19.72 1.14
N GLY A 166 3.28 19.53 0.85
CA GLY A 166 2.79 19.42 -0.51
C GLY A 166 1.47 20.16 -0.67
N TYR A 167 1.20 20.54 -1.91
CA TYR A 167 0.00 21.30 -2.26
C TYR A 167 -0.44 21.01 -3.69
N SER A 168 -1.75 20.97 -3.88
CA SER A 168 -2.39 20.99 -5.19
C SER A 168 -3.73 21.71 -5.08
N GLU A 169 -4.20 22.23 -6.19
CA GLU A 169 -5.48 22.93 -6.28
C GLU A 169 -6.25 22.50 -7.53
N ASN A 170 -7.56 22.74 -7.51
CA ASN A 170 -8.46 22.47 -8.63
C ASN A 170 -8.34 21.03 -9.15
N ILE A 171 -8.40 20.09 -8.23
CA ILE A 171 -8.31 18.65 -8.52
C ILE A 171 -9.69 18.15 -8.97
N ASP A 172 -9.82 17.81 -10.25
CA ASP A 172 -11.04 17.25 -10.79
C ASP A 172 -11.32 15.84 -10.25
N ALA A 173 -12.58 15.47 -10.15
CA ALA A 173 -12.95 14.08 -9.93
C ALA A 173 -12.72 13.27 -11.22
N ILE A 174 -12.14 12.09 -11.09
CA ILE A 174 -11.93 11.15 -12.21
C ILE A 174 -12.77 9.91 -11.94
N ASP A 175 -13.84 9.72 -12.72
CA ASP A 175 -14.72 8.55 -12.62
C ASP A 175 -13.94 7.26 -12.94
N GLU A 176 -14.39 6.16 -12.34
CA GLU A 176 -13.87 4.84 -12.66
C GLU A 176 -14.60 4.30 -13.88
N GLU A 177 -13.89 4.21 -14.99
CA GLU A 177 -14.38 3.60 -16.22
C GLU A 177 -14.01 2.12 -16.28
N LYS A 178 -14.93 1.31 -16.79
CA LYS A 178 -14.65 -0.12 -16.98
C LYS A 178 -13.43 -0.32 -17.87
N TYR A 179 -12.48 -1.13 -17.38
CA TYR A 179 -11.17 -1.40 -18.02
C TYR A 179 -10.18 -0.23 -18.03
N SER A 180 -10.42 0.85 -17.32
CA SER A 180 -9.45 1.94 -17.16
C SER A 180 -8.38 1.61 -16.11
N PHE A 181 -7.23 2.29 -16.21
CA PHE A 181 -6.17 2.28 -15.19
C PHE A 181 -6.17 3.61 -14.47
N ARG A 182 -7.15 3.84 -13.64
CA ARG A 182 -7.37 5.11 -12.97
C ARG A 182 -6.29 5.41 -11.94
N ALA A 183 -5.92 4.45 -11.10
CA ALA A 183 -5.03 4.69 -9.95
C ALA A 183 -3.68 5.35 -10.33
N PRO A 184 -2.98 4.96 -11.41
CA PRO A 184 -1.76 5.65 -11.83
C PRO A 184 -1.94 7.12 -12.22
N MET A 185 -3.16 7.49 -12.65
CA MET A 185 -3.48 8.85 -13.13
C MET A 185 -3.89 9.80 -12.01
N LEU A 186 -4.18 9.28 -10.81
CA LEU A 186 -4.64 10.10 -9.69
C LEU A 186 -3.52 10.95 -9.11
N GLN A 187 -3.87 12.19 -8.74
CA GLN A 187 -2.98 13.05 -7.97
C GLN A 187 -2.72 12.45 -6.59
N ARG A 188 -1.45 12.28 -6.28
CA ARG A 188 -1.01 11.61 -5.06
C ARG A 188 0.37 12.08 -4.60
N VAL A 189 0.68 11.77 -3.36
CA VAL A 189 2.01 11.89 -2.77
C VAL A 189 2.51 10.53 -2.34
N GLU A 190 3.70 10.16 -2.76
CA GLU A 190 4.42 8.97 -2.32
C GLU A 190 5.58 9.41 -1.44
N TYR A 191 5.82 8.71 -0.31
CA TYR A 191 6.92 9.01 0.60
C TYR A 191 7.56 7.74 1.16
N ASN A 192 8.86 7.83 1.46
CA ASN A 192 9.64 6.72 2.02
C ASN A 192 10.74 7.25 2.96
N LEU A 193 11.00 6.51 4.06
CA LEU A 193 12.12 6.77 4.96
C LEU A 193 13.44 6.49 4.23
N SER A 194 14.23 7.54 4.02
CA SER A 194 15.48 7.46 3.25
C SER A 194 16.72 7.30 4.12
N TYR A 195 16.73 7.90 5.31
CA TYR A 195 17.87 7.83 6.23
C TYR A 195 17.43 7.81 7.69
N ASN A 196 18.16 7.05 8.51
CA ASN A 196 18.14 7.18 9.97
C ASN A 196 19.52 7.69 10.43
N LEU A 197 19.58 8.99 10.73
CA LEU A 197 20.83 9.69 11.01
C LEU A 197 21.49 9.22 12.31
N ASN A 198 20.73 8.63 13.24
CA ASN A 198 21.27 8.05 14.47
C ASN A 198 21.96 6.71 14.23
N SER A 199 21.58 5.97 13.18
CA SER A 199 22.18 4.68 12.85
C SER A 199 23.39 4.86 11.93
N ASN A 200 23.17 5.38 10.73
CA ASN A 200 24.22 5.70 9.77
C ASN A 200 23.76 6.84 8.86
N PRO A 201 24.26 8.07 9.05
CA PRO A 201 23.79 9.24 8.30
C PRO A 201 24.10 9.20 6.80
N ASN A 202 25.04 8.35 6.39
CA ASN A 202 25.48 8.23 4.98
C ASN A 202 24.86 7.01 4.27
N LEU A 203 24.13 6.16 4.98
CA LEU A 203 23.51 4.98 4.41
C LEU A 203 22.05 5.26 4.06
N ARG A 204 21.73 5.28 2.76
CA ARG A 204 20.36 5.29 2.28
C ARG A 204 19.68 3.96 2.61
N LEU A 205 18.49 4.01 3.20
CA LEU A 205 17.71 2.87 3.64
C LEU A 205 16.67 2.46 2.59
N TYR A 206 16.28 1.20 2.62
CA TYR A 206 15.16 0.66 1.84
C TYR A 206 15.27 0.90 0.33
N THR A 207 16.50 0.83 -0.21
CA THR A 207 16.74 0.97 -1.65
C THR A 207 16.19 -0.22 -2.44
N TRP A 208 15.91 -0.04 -3.74
CA TRP A 208 15.58 -1.17 -4.63
C TRP A 208 16.67 -2.24 -4.65
N LYS A 209 17.93 -1.87 -4.44
CA LYS A 209 19.04 -2.81 -4.28
C LYS A 209 18.89 -3.66 -3.01
N ASP A 210 18.48 -3.05 -1.89
CA ASP A 210 18.24 -3.78 -0.64
C ASP A 210 17.02 -4.70 -0.78
N PHE A 211 15.98 -4.23 -1.46
CA PHE A 211 14.81 -5.07 -1.81
C PHE A 211 15.23 -6.30 -2.61
N ALA A 212 15.96 -6.11 -3.71
CA ALA A 212 16.42 -7.20 -4.58
C ALA A 212 17.29 -8.21 -3.82
N LYS A 213 18.21 -7.72 -2.97
CA LYS A 213 19.04 -8.59 -2.13
C LYS A 213 18.18 -9.41 -1.16
N ARG A 214 17.25 -8.78 -0.46
CA ARG A 214 16.37 -9.46 0.48
C ARG A 214 15.46 -10.48 -0.20
N ALA A 215 14.86 -10.11 -1.32
CA ALA A 215 14.04 -11.02 -2.13
C ALA A 215 14.85 -12.23 -2.62
N TYR A 216 16.08 -12.00 -3.09
CA TYR A 216 16.99 -13.07 -3.47
C TYR A 216 17.27 -14.02 -2.30
N GLU A 217 17.61 -13.50 -1.12
CA GLU A 217 17.85 -14.30 0.08
C GLU A 217 16.63 -15.14 0.48
N VAL A 218 15.43 -14.56 0.44
CA VAL A 218 14.16 -15.26 0.77
C VAL A 218 13.95 -16.46 -0.15
N TYR A 219 14.11 -16.29 -1.46
CA TYR A 219 13.78 -17.34 -2.42
C TYR A 219 14.93 -18.33 -2.68
N THR A 220 16.17 -18.00 -2.35
CA THR A 220 17.32 -18.89 -2.60
C THR A 220 17.86 -19.57 -1.34
N THR A 221 17.53 -19.11 -0.13
CA THR A 221 17.98 -19.76 1.11
C THR A 221 17.22 -21.06 1.34
N ARG A 222 17.96 -22.15 1.46
CA ARG A 222 17.44 -23.50 1.58
C ARG A 222 18.23 -24.31 2.60
N THR A 223 17.54 -25.19 3.30
CA THR A 223 18.17 -26.20 4.18
C THR A 223 18.49 -27.45 3.38
N SER A 224 19.43 -28.27 3.86
CA SER A 224 19.75 -29.56 3.23
C SER A 224 18.54 -30.53 3.17
N LYS A 225 17.57 -30.38 4.07
CA LYS A 225 16.31 -31.16 4.05
C LYS A 225 15.42 -30.73 2.89
N GLU A 226 15.27 -29.42 2.70
CA GLU A 226 14.48 -28.86 1.60
C GLU A 226 15.09 -29.26 0.25
N GLU A 227 16.42 -29.13 0.09
CA GLU A 227 17.10 -29.56 -1.13
C GLU A 227 16.87 -31.04 -1.45
N LYS A 228 16.96 -31.91 -0.44
CA LYS A 228 16.72 -33.35 -0.59
C LYS A 228 15.25 -33.66 -0.94
N ALA A 229 14.32 -32.90 -0.37
CA ALA A 229 12.90 -33.04 -0.72
C ALA A 229 12.64 -32.66 -2.19
N VAL A 230 13.24 -31.55 -2.67
CA VAL A 230 13.13 -31.13 -4.07
C VAL A 230 13.83 -32.10 -5.02
N ASP A 231 14.98 -32.71 -4.66
CA ASP A 231 15.63 -33.75 -5.47
C ASP A 231 14.71 -34.94 -5.67
N ASN A 232 14.00 -35.38 -4.62
CA ASN A 232 13.03 -36.47 -4.73
C ASN A 232 11.79 -36.10 -5.54
N TYR A 233 11.34 -34.85 -5.44
CA TYR A 233 10.24 -34.29 -6.22
C TYR A 233 10.59 -34.25 -7.72
N LEU A 234 11.80 -33.78 -8.06
CA LEU A 234 12.31 -33.78 -9.44
C LEU A 234 12.43 -35.15 -10.07
N LYS A 235 12.76 -36.19 -9.29
CA LYS A 235 12.77 -37.59 -9.81
C LYS A 235 11.38 -38.03 -10.28
N GLN A 236 10.32 -37.54 -9.61
CA GLN A 236 8.94 -37.84 -9.99
C GLN A 236 8.48 -37.08 -11.23
N LEU A 237 8.96 -35.85 -11.41
CA LEU A 237 8.70 -35.01 -12.59
C LEU A 237 9.18 -35.69 -13.90
N LYS A 238 10.27 -36.49 -13.86
CA LYS A 238 10.88 -37.13 -15.04
C LYS A 238 11.16 -36.11 -16.17
N LEU A 239 11.80 -35.00 -15.82
CA LEU A 239 12.12 -33.93 -16.76
C LEU A 239 12.86 -34.47 -18.00
N ASP A 240 12.36 -34.17 -19.19
CA ASP A 240 13.04 -34.48 -20.45
C ASP A 240 14.21 -33.53 -20.69
N LYS A 241 15.41 -33.95 -20.32
CA LYS A 241 16.65 -33.15 -20.46
C LYS A 241 17.08 -32.93 -21.90
N ASN A 242 16.50 -33.66 -22.87
CA ASN A 242 16.80 -33.50 -24.28
C ASN A 242 15.84 -32.54 -24.98
N ALA A 243 14.75 -32.15 -24.34
CA ALA A 243 13.84 -31.13 -24.84
C ALA A 243 14.49 -29.77 -24.84
N ASP A 244 14.00 -28.89 -25.70
CA ASP A 244 14.39 -27.47 -25.65
C ASP A 244 14.00 -26.82 -24.32
N GLU A 245 14.69 -25.73 -23.96
CA GLU A 245 14.48 -25.05 -22.67
C GLU A 245 13.03 -24.61 -22.46
N ALA A 246 12.34 -24.17 -23.50
CA ALA A 246 10.94 -23.74 -23.39
C ALA A 246 10.01 -24.89 -23.00
N ARG A 247 10.24 -26.09 -23.53
CA ARG A 247 9.50 -27.31 -23.17
C ARG A 247 9.82 -27.75 -21.76
N GLN A 248 11.10 -27.67 -21.36
CA GLN A 248 11.49 -28.01 -19.97
C GLN A 248 10.80 -27.07 -18.97
N ILE A 249 10.77 -25.76 -19.25
CA ILE A 249 10.08 -24.77 -18.42
C ILE A 249 8.59 -25.11 -18.28
N LEU A 250 7.90 -25.35 -19.39
CA LEU A 250 6.47 -25.73 -19.38
C LEU A 250 6.22 -27.03 -18.60
N GLN A 251 7.06 -28.04 -18.79
CA GLN A 251 6.94 -29.31 -18.07
C GLN A 251 7.09 -29.12 -16.56
N ILE A 252 8.01 -28.27 -16.12
CA ILE A 252 8.20 -27.92 -14.70
C ILE A 252 6.97 -27.15 -14.18
N GLU A 253 6.51 -26.13 -14.89
CA GLU A 253 5.36 -25.32 -14.53
C GLU A 253 4.10 -26.17 -14.36
N ASP A 254 3.76 -26.97 -15.36
CA ASP A 254 2.59 -27.85 -15.36
C ASP A 254 2.65 -28.85 -14.20
N TYR A 255 3.82 -29.41 -13.94
CA TYR A 255 3.99 -30.38 -12.85
C TYR A 255 3.81 -29.71 -11.48
N VAL A 256 4.41 -28.55 -11.25
CA VAL A 256 4.25 -27.81 -9.98
C VAL A 256 2.79 -27.41 -9.79
N LYS A 257 2.15 -26.80 -10.79
CA LYS A 257 0.74 -26.38 -10.73
C LYS A 257 -0.26 -27.54 -10.55
N SER A 258 0.09 -28.73 -11.06
CA SER A 258 -0.77 -29.92 -10.91
C SER A 258 -0.58 -30.68 -9.59
N THR A 259 0.52 -30.47 -8.87
CA THR A 259 0.88 -31.25 -7.69
C THR A 259 0.93 -30.47 -6.39
N VAL A 260 1.08 -29.14 -6.44
CA VAL A 260 1.12 -28.25 -5.25
C VAL A 260 0.12 -27.13 -5.44
N ASN A 261 -0.82 -27.03 -4.51
CA ASN A 261 -1.83 -25.96 -4.48
C ASN A 261 -1.24 -24.68 -3.91
N SER A 262 -1.60 -23.53 -4.50
CA SER A 262 -1.31 -22.20 -3.97
C SER A 262 -2.53 -21.65 -3.24
N ASP A 263 -2.44 -21.45 -1.94
CA ASP A 263 -3.53 -20.93 -1.09
C ASP A 263 -3.01 -19.81 -0.21
N GLU A 264 -3.46 -18.59 -0.48
CA GLU A 264 -3.04 -17.39 0.25
C GLU A 264 -3.49 -17.37 1.73
N ASN A 265 -4.42 -18.26 2.12
CA ASN A 265 -4.80 -18.42 3.52
C ASN A 265 -3.80 -19.26 4.33
N VAL A 266 -2.86 -19.92 3.65
CA VAL A 266 -1.77 -20.64 4.32
C VAL A 266 -0.76 -19.61 4.83
N VAL A 267 -0.76 -19.43 6.15
CA VAL A 267 0.12 -18.50 6.87
C VAL A 267 0.90 -19.23 7.96
N GLY A 268 2.01 -18.66 8.40
CA GLY A 268 2.83 -19.20 9.49
C GLY A 268 4.31 -19.23 9.14
N GLU A 269 5.15 -19.53 10.14
CA GLU A 269 6.61 -19.47 10.00
C GLU A 269 7.17 -20.49 8.98
N ASP A 270 6.47 -21.62 8.78
CA ASP A 270 6.91 -22.71 7.90
C ASP A 270 6.24 -22.70 6.51
N VAL A 271 5.51 -21.64 6.17
CA VAL A 271 4.72 -21.61 4.93
C VAL A 271 5.59 -21.76 3.67
N GLU A 272 6.81 -21.26 3.73
CA GLU A 272 7.80 -21.33 2.64
C GLU A 272 8.77 -22.53 2.78
N ASN A 273 8.54 -23.44 3.73
CA ASN A 273 9.34 -24.65 3.89
C ASN A 273 9.01 -25.66 2.78
N LEU A 274 9.98 -25.94 1.90
CA LEU A 274 9.77 -26.77 0.71
C LEU A 274 9.48 -28.22 1.04
N GLU A 275 10.06 -28.78 2.12
CA GLU A 275 9.75 -30.16 2.55
C GLU A 275 8.27 -30.28 2.93
N LYS A 276 7.77 -29.31 3.70
CA LYS A 276 6.36 -29.22 4.11
C LYS A 276 5.44 -29.01 2.91
N ALA A 277 5.75 -28.03 2.05
CA ALA A 277 4.97 -27.71 0.87
C ALA A 277 4.78 -28.93 -0.06
N ILE A 278 5.86 -29.68 -0.34
CA ILE A 278 5.82 -30.89 -1.17
C ILE A 278 5.01 -32.00 -0.49
N LYS A 279 5.21 -32.19 0.82
CA LYS A 279 4.53 -33.24 1.60
C LYS A 279 3.03 -33.00 1.70
N THR A 280 2.63 -31.77 2.01
CA THR A 280 1.21 -31.38 2.18
C THR A 280 0.53 -31.04 0.87
N LYS A 281 1.29 -30.88 -0.21
CA LYS A 281 0.82 -30.43 -1.54
C LYS A 281 0.10 -29.08 -1.46
N ASN A 282 0.48 -28.24 -0.52
CA ASN A 282 -0.14 -26.93 -0.28
C ASN A 282 0.86 -25.94 0.31
N THR A 283 0.86 -24.72 -0.21
CA THR A 283 1.65 -23.58 0.28
C THR A 283 1.04 -22.28 -0.23
N ASN A 284 1.60 -21.13 0.11
CA ASN A 284 1.21 -19.87 -0.48
C ASN A 284 2.06 -19.56 -1.74
N ARG A 285 1.79 -18.42 -2.38
CA ARG A 285 2.51 -17.95 -3.57
C ARG A 285 4.02 -17.88 -3.33
N SER A 286 4.47 -17.36 -2.19
CA SER A 286 5.90 -17.24 -1.87
C SER A 286 6.58 -18.63 -1.84
N GLY A 287 5.91 -19.62 -1.27
CA GLY A 287 6.39 -21.01 -1.28
C GLY A 287 6.44 -21.63 -2.68
N ILE A 288 5.45 -21.32 -3.55
CA ILE A 288 5.50 -21.75 -4.98
C ILE A 288 6.69 -21.12 -5.69
N VAL A 289 6.92 -19.81 -5.51
CA VAL A 289 8.08 -19.10 -6.10
C VAL A 289 9.39 -19.76 -5.64
N LYS A 290 9.55 -19.99 -4.33
CA LYS A 290 10.75 -20.65 -3.77
C LYS A 290 10.95 -22.06 -4.31
N LEU A 291 9.86 -22.81 -4.50
CA LEU A 291 9.90 -24.16 -5.11
C LEU A 291 10.38 -24.11 -6.56
N LEU A 292 9.79 -23.22 -7.37
CA LEU A 292 10.18 -23.04 -8.78
C LEU A 292 11.63 -22.55 -8.90
N VAL A 293 12.06 -21.57 -8.10
CA VAL A 293 13.47 -21.12 -8.02
C VAL A 293 14.40 -22.31 -7.79
N THR A 294 14.07 -23.15 -6.80
CA THR A 294 14.90 -24.32 -6.47
C THR A 294 14.94 -25.34 -7.61
N ILE A 295 13.82 -25.56 -8.29
CA ILE A 295 13.74 -26.50 -9.41
C ILE A 295 14.53 -25.99 -10.61
N PHE A 296 14.39 -24.70 -10.99
CA PHE A 296 15.13 -24.10 -12.10
C PHE A 296 16.64 -24.11 -11.83
N ASP A 297 17.09 -23.76 -10.61
CA ASP A 297 18.49 -23.88 -10.23
C ASP A 297 19.03 -25.30 -10.43
N LYS A 298 18.29 -26.32 -9.96
CA LYS A 298 18.70 -27.73 -10.10
C LYS A 298 18.64 -28.25 -11.53
N ALA A 299 17.74 -27.70 -12.35
CA ALA A 299 17.62 -28.02 -13.77
C ALA A 299 18.66 -27.28 -14.64
N GLY A 300 19.37 -26.29 -14.10
CA GLY A 300 20.32 -25.46 -14.83
C GLY A 300 19.65 -24.50 -15.80
N ILE A 301 18.39 -24.13 -15.56
CA ILE A 301 17.62 -23.20 -16.38
C ILE A 301 17.91 -21.78 -15.91
N ASN A 302 18.32 -20.90 -16.83
CA ASN A 302 18.60 -19.51 -16.53
C ASN A 302 17.30 -18.69 -16.43
N TYR A 303 17.08 -18.01 -15.32
CA TYR A 303 15.91 -17.17 -15.09
C TYR A 303 16.27 -15.89 -14.36
N GLN A 304 15.38 -14.91 -14.39
CA GLN A 304 15.41 -13.71 -13.58
C GLN A 304 14.07 -13.59 -12.86
N LEU A 305 14.09 -13.26 -11.56
CA LEU A 305 12.89 -12.85 -10.84
C LEU A 305 12.58 -11.41 -11.19
N VAL A 306 11.38 -11.17 -11.65
CA VAL A 306 10.85 -9.84 -11.97
C VAL A 306 9.73 -9.53 -11.00
N PHE A 307 9.79 -8.33 -10.43
CA PHE A 307 8.87 -7.84 -9.42
C PHE A 307 8.02 -6.70 -10.00
N PRO A 308 6.92 -6.98 -10.69
CA PRO A 308 6.05 -5.95 -11.24
C PRO A 308 5.16 -5.34 -10.16
N SER A 309 4.72 -4.11 -10.40
CA SER A 309 3.57 -3.55 -9.71
C SER A 309 2.28 -4.05 -10.34
N ASN A 310 1.21 -4.12 -9.54
CA ASN A 310 -0.12 -4.36 -10.07
C ASN A 310 -0.58 -3.11 -10.85
N ARG A 311 -1.01 -3.32 -12.12
CA ARG A 311 -1.48 -2.24 -13.00
C ARG A 311 -2.69 -1.46 -12.43
N ASN A 312 -3.47 -2.06 -11.54
CA ASN A 312 -4.63 -1.45 -10.90
C ASN A 312 -4.25 -0.59 -9.67
N ILE A 313 -2.97 -0.58 -9.29
CA ILE A 313 -2.42 0.23 -8.21
C ILE A 313 -1.55 1.33 -8.85
N VAL A 314 -0.56 1.80 -8.16
CA VAL A 314 0.39 2.78 -8.69
C VAL A 314 1.61 2.09 -9.31
N PRO A 315 2.17 2.63 -10.41
CA PRO A 315 3.41 2.10 -10.97
C PRO A 315 4.56 2.26 -9.98
N ILE A 316 5.56 1.37 -10.10
CA ILE A 316 6.83 1.52 -9.38
C ILE A 316 7.49 2.82 -9.81
N VAL A 317 7.91 3.62 -8.82
CA VAL A 317 8.63 4.87 -9.02
C VAL A 317 10.07 4.68 -8.55
N GLU A 318 11.01 4.92 -9.45
CA GLU A 318 12.43 4.66 -9.18
C GLU A 318 12.97 5.54 -8.04
N GLU A 319 12.54 6.80 -7.99
CA GLU A 319 13.04 7.80 -7.03
C GLU A 319 12.43 7.66 -5.63
N VAL A 320 11.28 6.98 -5.51
CA VAL A 320 10.62 6.73 -4.23
C VAL A 320 10.46 5.23 -4.05
N GLU A 321 11.38 4.66 -3.32
CA GLU A 321 11.56 3.22 -3.19
C GLU A 321 10.52 2.60 -2.25
N ILE A 322 9.26 2.50 -2.69
CA ILE A 322 8.15 1.93 -1.93
C ILE A 322 8.06 0.43 -2.22
N TRP A 323 8.59 -0.39 -1.33
CA TRP A 323 8.58 -1.85 -1.47
C TRP A 323 7.16 -2.43 -1.51
N ASN A 324 6.20 -1.78 -0.83
CA ASN A 324 4.80 -2.22 -0.80
C ASN A 324 4.06 -1.99 -2.13
N SER A 325 4.65 -1.32 -3.10
CA SER A 325 4.10 -1.22 -4.46
C SER A 325 4.39 -2.46 -5.31
N VAL A 326 5.22 -3.37 -4.79
CA VAL A 326 5.57 -4.64 -5.43
C VAL A 326 4.71 -5.74 -4.82
N GLU A 327 3.78 -6.29 -5.60
CA GLU A 327 2.84 -7.30 -5.11
C GLU A 327 3.02 -8.67 -5.73
N GLU A 328 3.66 -8.73 -6.90
CA GLU A 328 3.76 -9.92 -7.70
C GLU A 328 5.22 -10.34 -7.90
N VAL A 329 5.41 -11.63 -8.17
CA VAL A 329 6.70 -12.18 -8.62
C VAL A 329 6.44 -13.00 -9.86
N ILE A 330 7.19 -12.72 -10.93
CA ILE A 330 7.15 -13.52 -12.15
C ILE A 330 8.55 -13.93 -12.55
N PHE A 331 8.67 -15.00 -13.31
CA PHE A 331 9.94 -15.45 -13.88
C PHE A 331 10.09 -14.95 -15.31
N TYR A 332 11.23 -14.37 -15.62
CA TYR A 332 11.65 -14.07 -16.98
C TYR A 332 12.77 -15.02 -17.38
N PHE A 333 12.68 -15.63 -18.55
CA PHE A 333 13.66 -16.55 -19.11
C PHE A 333 14.39 -15.89 -20.27
N PRO A 334 15.64 -15.42 -20.08
CA PRO A 334 16.35 -14.64 -21.10
C PRO A 334 16.57 -15.38 -22.44
N ASN A 335 16.82 -16.70 -22.37
CA ASN A 335 17.09 -17.50 -23.57
C ASN A 335 15.83 -17.67 -24.45
N THR A 336 14.67 -17.80 -23.86
CA THR A 336 13.40 -17.98 -24.57
C THR A 336 12.61 -16.69 -24.75
N LYS A 337 12.98 -15.61 -24.04
CA LYS A 337 12.27 -14.31 -23.95
C LYS A 337 10.80 -14.47 -23.50
N LYS A 338 10.53 -15.45 -22.67
CA LYS A 338 9.19 -15.75 -22.14
C LYS A 338 9.10 -15.43 -20.65
N PHE A 339 7.86 -15.30 -20.18
CA PHE A 339 7.53 -15.10 -18.77
C PHE A 339 6.59 -16.21 -18.31
N ILE A 340 6.70 -16.59 -17.04
CA ILE A 340 5.68 -17.35 -16.32
C ILE A 340 5.29 -16.65 -15.02
N ALA A 341 4.02 -16.74 -14.65
CA ALA A 341 3.50 -16.33 -13.34
C ALA A 341 3.23 -17.59 -12.52
N PRO A 342 3.81 -17.68 -11.31
CA PRO A 342 3.64 -18.85 -10.44
C PRO A 342 2.21 -19.01 -9.95
#